data_85249e38d44cf3961ee17fb49ca74360
#
_entry.id   85249e38d44cf3961ee17fb49ca74360
#
_cell.length_a   1.000
_cell.length_b   1.000
_cell.length_c   1.000
_cell.angle_alpha   90.00
_cell.angle_beta   90.00
_cell.angle_gamma   90.00
#
_symmetry.space_group_name_H-M   'P 1'
#
loop_
_entity.id
_entity.type
_entity.pdbx_description
1 polymer ?
#
loop_
_entity_poly.entity_id
_entity_poly.type
_entity_poly.pdbx_seq_one_letter_code
_entity_poly.pdbx_strand_id
1 'polypeptide(L)'
;MNARREDPDRILMAQIEARDADALAELYDRYAGRLMGLSRRILGEGGEAEEVLQEVFLFAWRAAPSFDPLRGNVLTWLMIATRSRSIDRLRARRPASRPEVRSLEEIAEPPAGPHDVEADSVGRQWESLCRSAVGELPEDQRRVCELAYFEGLTHQEIAERTSTPLGTVKTRVRLGLMKLRERLRPYWGSGSHGP
;
A
#
# COMPACT_ATOMS: atom_id res chain seq x y z
N MET A 1 8.76 -34.77 0.56
CA MET A 1 9.31 -33.93 -0.52
C MET A 1 8.21 -32.92 -0.87
N ASN A 2 8.11 -31.84 -0.12
CA ASN A 2 7.06 -30.79 -0.32
C ASN A 2 7.54 -29.90 -1.46
N ALA A 3 6.96 -30.06 -2.64
CA ALA A 3 7.08 -29.08 -3.71
C ALA A 3 6.49 -27.77 -3.17
N ARG A 4 7.34 -26.75 -2.92
CA ARG A 4 6.88 -25.39 -2.70
C ARG A 4 6.02 -25.04 -3.92
N ARG A 5 4.71 -24.86 -3.73
CA ARG A 5 3.89 -24.23 -4.76
C ARG A 5 4.53 -22.88 -5.04
N GLU A 6 5.02 -22.71 -6.24
CA GLU A 6 5.53 -21.42 -6.69
C GLU A 6 4.38 -20.42 -6.55
N ASP A 7 4.67 -19.26 -5.95
CA ASP A 7 3.74 -18.17 -5.77
C ASP A 7 3.21 -17.73 -7.16
N PRO A 8 1.91 -17.86 -7.45
CA PRO A 8 1.35 -17.53 -8.76
C PRO A 8 1.70 -16.11 -9.21
N ASP A 9 1.81 -15.17 -8.29
CA ASP A 9 2.15 -13.78 -8.59
C ASP A 9 3.60 -13.65 -9.05
N ARG A 10 4.52 -14.47 -8.53
CA ARG A 10 5.91 -14.48 -8.98
C ARG A 10 6.03 -15.01 -10.41
N ILE A 11 5.21 -16.01 -10.75
CA ILE A 11 5.15 -16.51 -12.11
C ILE A 11 4.67 -15.41 -13.05
N LEU A 12 3.58 -14.72 -12.70
CA LEU A 12 3.08 -13.59 -13.49
C LEU A 12 4.13 -12.48 -13.64
N MET A 13 4.84 -12.12 -12.57
CA MET A 13 5.88 -11.09 -12.65
C MET A 13 7.04 -11.51 -13.57
N ALA A 14 7.47 -12.77 -13.55
CA ALA A 14 8.48 -13.27 -14.47
C ALA A 14 8.02 -13.26 -15.94
N GLN A 15 6.76 -13.60 -16.18
CA GLN A 15 6.15 -13.52 -17.53
C GLN A 15 6.02 -12.07 -18.00
N ILE A 16 5.62 -11.13 -17.14
CA ILE A 16 5.57 -9.69 -17.45
C ILE A 16 6.97 -9.15 -17.75
N GLU A 17 8.00 -9.59 -17.03
CA GLU A 17 9.39 -9.28 -17.32
C GLU A 17 9.78 -9.78 -18.72
N ALA A 18 9.32 -10.97 -19.12
CA ALA A 18 9.47 -11.52 -20.46
C ALA A 18 8.56 -10.87 -21.52
N ARG A 19 7.81 -9.80 -21.16
CA ARG A 19 6.92 -9.04 -22.04
C ARG A 19 5.68 -9.81 -22.49
N ASP A 20 5.17 -10.70 -21.67
CA ASP A 20 3.90 -11.38 -21.87
C ASP A 20 2.74 -10.45 -21.45
N ALA A 21 1.94 -10.03 -22.46
CA ALA A 21 0.80 -9.13 -22.23
C ALA A 21 -0.38 -9.85 -21.55
N ASP A 22 -0.53 -11.15 -21.75
CA ASP A 22 -1.61 -11.93 -21.15
C ASP A 22 -1.37 -12.06 -19.62
N ALA A 23 -0.11 -12.20 -19.20
CA ALA A 23 0.25 -12.16 -17.79
C ALA A 23 -0.06 -10.81 -17.13
N LEU A 24 0.13 -9.69 -17.86
CA LEU A 24 -0.27 -8.37 -17.35
C LEU A 24 -1.80 -8.24 -17.25
N ALA A 25 -2.55 -8.78 -18.22
CA ALA A 25 -4.00 -8.79 -18.17
C ALA A 25 -4.52 -9.61 -16.96
N GLU A 26 -3.94 -10.78 -16.70
CA GLU A 26 -4.27 -11.58 -15.52
C GLU A 26 -3.95 -10.83 -14.20
N LEU A 27 -2.81 -10.15 -14.14
CA LEU A 27 -2.46 -9.33 -12.98
C LEU A 27 -3.46 -8.18 -12.78
N TYR A 28 -3.92 -7.58 -13.88
CA TYR A 28 -4.97 -6.54 -13.87
C TYR A 28 -6.26 -7.09 -13.30
N ASP A 29 -6.78 -8.18 -13.83
CA ASP A 29 -8.05 -8.79 -13.38
C ASP A 29 -8.00 -9.15 -11.90
N ARG A 30 -6.83 -9.59 -11.42
CA ARG A 30 -6.62 -9.96 -10.02
C ARG A 30 -6.61 -8.79 -9.05
N TYR A 31 -6.06 -7.64 -9.44
CA TYR A 31 -5.76 -6.56 -8.49
C TYR A 31 -6.43 -5.23 -8.78
N ALA A 32 -6.96 -4.98 -9.98
CA ALA A 32 -7.52 -3.70 -10.37
C ALA A 32 -8.60 -3.18 -9.41
N GLY A 33 -9.50 -4.03 -8.95
CA GLY A 33 -10.57 -3.65 -8.03
C GLY A 33 -10.05 -3.10 -6.68
N ARG A 34 -8.98 -3.72 -6.13
CA ARG A 34 -8.37 -3.29 -4.87
C ARG A 34 -7.59 -1.99 -5.02
N LEU A 35 -6.82 -1.87 -6.10
CA LEU A 35 -6.05 -0.67 -6.40
C LEU A 35 -6.98 0.51 -6.70
N MET A 36 -8.06 0.28 -7.44
CA MET A 36 -9.12 1.25 -7.70
C MET A 36 -9.76 1.73 -6.40
N GLY A 37 -10.11 0.81 -5.49
CA GLY A 37 -10.68 1.15 -4.18
C GLY A 37 -9.76 2.05 -3.36
N LEU A 38 -8.44 1.75 -3.34
CA LEU A 38 -7.46 2.60 -2.68
C LEU A 38 -7.36 3.99 -3.33
N SER A 39 -7.26 4.03 -4.67
CA SER A 39 -7.15 5.29 -5.40
C SER A 39 -8.37 6.19 -5.20
N ARG A 40 -9.59 5.63 -5.28
CA ARG A 40 -10.84 6.36 -5.00
C ARG A 40 -10.93 6.86 -3.56
N ARG A 41 -10.44 6.09 -2.61
CA ARG A 41 -10.41 6.53 -1.20
C ARG A 41 -9.52 7.76 -0.99
N ILE A 42 -8.44 7.90 -1.77
CA ILE A 42 -7.51 9.03 -1.68
C ILE A 42 -7.98 10.22 -2.52
N LEU A 43 -8.41 9.98 -3.75
CA LEU A 43 -8.74 11.03 -4.73
C LEU A 43 -10.20 11.45 -4.73
N GLY A 44 -11.09 10.63 -4.15
CA GLY A 44 -12.54 10.76 -4.26
C GLY A 44 -13.06 10.10 -5.53
N GLU A 45 -14.36 10.26 -5.78
CA GLU A 45 -15.01 9.79 -7.00
C GLU A 45 -14.60 10.68 -8.18
N GLY A 46 -14.11 10.07 -9.25
CA GLY A 46 -13.71 10.78 -10.47
C GLY A 46 -12.76 9.96 -11.35
N GLY A 47 -12.56 10.41 -12.59
CA GLY A 47 -11.74 9.72 -13.60
C GLY A 47 -10.24 9.61 -13.25
N GLU A 48 -9.74 10.44 -12.35
CA GLU A 48 -8.32 10.39 -11.96
C GLU A 48 -7.91 9.08 -11.29
N ALA A 49 -8.85 8.40 -10.60
CA ALA A 49 -8.56 7.09 -10.02
C ALA A 49 -8.31 6.04 -11.11
N GLU A 50 -9.00 6.12 -12.23
CA GLU A 50 -8.82 5.26 -13.40
C GLU A 50 -7.49 5.54 -14.10
N GLU A 51 -7.12 6.80 -14.23
CA GLU A 51 -5.82 7.20 -14.78
C GLU A 51 -4.66 6.71 -13.90
N VAL A 52 -4.78 6.82 -12.57
CA VAL A 52 -3.79 6.26 -11.63
C VAL A 52 -3.68 4.75 -11.81
N LEU A 53 -4.80 4.05 -11.97
CA LEU A 53 -4.79 2.61 -12.20
C LEU A 53 -4.03 2.24 -13.47
N GLN A 54 -4.28 2.94 -14.57
CA GLN A 54 -3.55 2.75 -15.83
C GLN A 54 -2.04 2.99 -15.66
N GLU A 55 -1.67 4.08 -14.98
CA GLU A 55 -0.27 4.39 -14.70
C GLU A 55 0.43 3.32 -13.86
N VAL A 56 -0.29 2.73 -12.88
CA VAL A 56 0.24 1.66 -12.03
C VAL A 56 0.51 0.39 -12.84
N PHE A 57 -0.38 0.00 -13.74
CA PHE A 57 -0.14 -1.18 -14.57
C PHE A 57 0.91 -0.94 -15.67
N LEU A 58 1.00 0.28 -16.21
CA LEU A 58 2.13 0.67 -17.06
C LEU A 58 3.46 0.67 -16.30
N PHE A 59 3.44 1.09 -15.05
CA PHE A 59 4.61 0.98 -14.17
C PHE A 59 4.96 -0.50 -13.92
N ALA A 60 3.99 -1.35 -13.60
CA ALA A 60 4.22 -2.79 -13.42
C ALA A 60 4.86 -3.43 -14.65
N TRP A 61 4.36 -3.09 -15.85
CA TRP A 61 4.94 -3.54 -17.12
C TRP A 61 6.39 -3.14 -17.31
N ARG A 62 6.74 -1.90 -16.93
CA ARG A 62 8.10 -1.36 -17.13
C ARG A 62 9.07 -1.81 -16.05
N ALA A 63 8.60 -1.89 -14.82
CA ALA A 63 9.40 -2.08 -13.62
C ALA A 63 9.40 -3.54 -13.11
N ALA A 64 8.76 -4.48 -13.82
CA ALA A 64 8.78 -5.89 -13.45
C ALA A 64 10.19 -6.43 -13.12
N PRO A 65 11.26 -6.08 -13.89
CA PRO A 65 12.62 -6.52 -13.58
C PRO A 65 13.16 -6.01 -12.23
N SER A 66 12.56 -4.94 -11.68
CA SER A 66 12.97 -4.36 -10.39
C SER A 66 12.17 -4.90 -9.21
N PHE A 67 11.18 -5.75 -9.44
CA PHE A 67 10.41 -6.38 -8.38
C PHE A 67 11.27 -7.37 -7.60
N ASP A 68 11.45 -7.13 -6.30
CA ASP A 68 12.18 -8.02 -5.42
C ASP A 68 11.21 -8.77 -4.49
N PRO A 69 10.99 -10.08 -4.70
CA PRO A 69 10.08 -10.86 -3.88
C PRO A 69 10.54 -11.04 -2.41
N LEU A 70 11.79 -10.70 -2.10
CA LEU A 70 12.29 -10.71 -0.72
C LEU A 70 11.84 -9.46 0.06
N ARG A 71 11.48 -8.39 -0.65
CA ARG A 71 11.03 -7.13 -0.04
C ARG A 71 9.51 -7.03 0.13
N GLY A 72 8.74 -7.95 -0.44
CA GLY A 72 7.29 -7.97 -0.29
C GLY A 72 6.58 -8.73 -1.40
N ASN A 73 5.26 -8.84 -1.30
CA ASN A 73 4.44 -9.43 -2.33
C ASN A 73 4.02 -8.41 -3.41
N VAL A 74 3.55 -8.92 -4.55
CA VAL A 74 3.15 -8.11 -5.71
C VAL A 74 2.04 -7.12 -5.36
N LEU A 75 1.03 -7.56 -4.59
CA LEU A 75 -0.06 -6.67 -4.16
C LEU A 75 0.46 -5.48 -3.35
N THR A 76 1.34 -5.72 -2.38
CA THR A 76 1.92 -4.63 -1.57
C THR A 76 2.71 -3.65 -2.45
N TRP A 77 3.50 -4.16 -3.38
CA TRP A 77 4.26 -3.33 -4.33
C TRP A 77 3.34 -2.45 -5.20
N LEU A 78 2.26 -3.03 -5.73
CA LEU A 78 1.25 -2.29 -6.50
C LEU A 78 0.49 -1.27 -5.63
N MET A 79 0.14 -1.64 -4.39
CA MET A 79 -0.54 -0.73 -3.44
C MET A 79 0.32 0.48 -3.10
N ILE A 80 1.63 0.30 -2.88
CA ILE A 80 2.59 1.40 -2.66
C ILE A 80 2.62 2.33 -3.88
N ALA A 81 2.73 1.76 -5.08
CA ALA A 81 2.75 2.52 -6.31
C ALA A 81 1.43 3.30 -6.53
N THR A 82 0.29 2.67 -6.26
CA THR A 82 -1.04 3.29 -6.35
C THR A 82 -1.16 4.46 -5.38
N ARG A 83 -0.81 4.23 -4.11
CA ARG A 83 -0.85 5.27 -3.08
C ARG A 83 0.03 6.46 -3.44
N SER A 84 1.28 6.21 -3.85
CA SER A 84 2.22 7.28 -4.22
C SER A 84 1.63 8.17 -5.31
N ARG A 85 1.16 7.59 -6.40
CA ARG A 85 0.58 8.35 -7.53
C ARG A 85 -0.70 9.08 -7.13
N SER A 86 -1.56 8.45 -6.34
CA SER A 86 -2.79 9.08 -5.84
C SER A 86 -2.49 10.29 -4.95
N ILE A 87 -1.51 10.18 -4.05
CA ILE A 87 -1.09 11.29 -3.19
C ILE A 87 -0.44 12.41 -4.01
N ASP A 88 0.37 12.08 -5.00
CA ASP A 88 1.00 13.08 -5.86
C ASP A 88 -0.07 13.89 -6.64
N ARG A 89 -1.09 13.22 -7.18
CA ARG A 89 -2.25 13.90 -7.79
C ARG A 89 -3.04 14.72 -6.80
N LEU A 90 -3.32 14.18 -5.61
CA LEU A 90 -4.02 14.91 -4.56
C LEU A 90 -3.26 16.19 -4.17
N ARG A 91 -1.93 16.11 -4.07
CA ARG A 91 -1.08 17.28 -3.79
C ARG A 91 -1.06 18.28 -4.93
N ALA A 92 -1.06 17.84 -6.18
CA ALA A 92 -1.10 18.71 -7.35
C ALA A 92 -2.39 19.56 -7.43
N ARG A 93 -3.49 19.09 -6.83
CA ARG A 93 -4.75 19.87 -6.72
C ARG A 93 -4.67 20.99 -5.68
N ARG A 94 -3.73 20.92 -4.74
CA ARG A 94 -3.59 21.95 -3.69
C ARG A 94 -2.83 23.16 -4.24
N PRO A 95 -3.28 24.43 -4.02
CA PRO A 95 -2.50 25.60 -4.35
C PRO A 95 -1.15 25.51 -3.62
N ALA A 96 -0.08 25.86 -4.35
CA ALA A 96 1.31 25.63 -4.00
C ALA A 96 1.67 25.86 -2.54
N SER A 97 1.64 24.81 -1.76
CA SER A 97 2.35 24.70 -0.49
C SER A 97 3.61 23.93 -0.80
N ARG A 98 4.76 24.56 -0.57
CA ARG A 98 6.13 24.12 -0.85
C ARG A 98 6.30 22.62 -1.10
N PRO A 99 7.00 22.22 -2.20
CA PRO A 99 7.40 20.85 -2.42
C PRO A 99 8.57 20.51 -1.50
N GLU A 100 8.32 20.10 -0.28
CA GLU A 100 9.26 19.25 0.41
C GLU A 100 8.97 17.83 -0.04
N VAL A 101 9.71 17.43 -1.08
CA VAL A 101 9.89 16.04 -1.47
C VAL A 101 10.42 15.30 -0.23
N ARG A 102 9.55 14.57 0.45
CA ARG A 102 10.00 13.60 1.43
C ARG A 102 9.64 12.21 0.96
N SER A 103 10.73 11.51 0.72
CA SER A 103 10.79 10.11 0.39
C SER A 103 9.88 9.29 1.31
N LEU A 104 9.16 8.36 0.69
CA LEU A 104 8.44 7.26 1.34
C LEU A 104 9.28 6.42 2.31
N GLU A 105 10.60 6.67 2.37
CA GLU A 105 11.56 5.96 3.22
C GLU A 105 11.34 6.16 4.72
N GLU A 106 10.61 7.21 5.15
CA GLU A 106 10.27 7.42 6.57
C GLU A 106 8.93 6.80 6.99
N ILE A 107 8.09 6.37 6.05
CA ILE A 107 6.91 5.57 6.36
C ILE A 107 7.37 4.13 6.25
N ALA A 108 7.56 3.48 7.39
CA ALA A 108 7.88 2.06 7.47
C ALA A 108 7.14 1.27 6.38
N GLU A 109 7.87 0.46 5.61
CA GLU A 109 7.31 -0.38 4.55
C GLU A 109 6.00 -1.00 5.05
N PRO A 110 4.88 -0.83 4.30
CA PRO A 110 3.66 -1.53 4.68
C PRO A 110 3.99 -3.02 4.69
N PRO A 111 3.52 -3.71 5.73
CA PRO A 111 3.81 -5.12 5.90
C PRO A 111 3.38 -5.92 4.68
N ALA A 112 4.20 -6.86 4.26
CA ALA A 112 3.84 -7.84 3.24
C ALA A 112 2.57 -8.59 3.70
N GLY A 113 1.51 -8.53 2.92
CA GLY A 113 0.30 -9.30 3.17
C GLY A 113 0.52 -10.81 2.97
N PRO A 114 -0.42 -11.66 3.40
CA PRO A 114 -0.31 -13.10 3.25
C PRO A 114 -0.12 -13.53 1.79
N HIS A 115 0.73 -14.52 1.59
CA HIS A 115 1.23 -14.98 0.30
C HIS A 115 0.30 -15.95 -0.45
N ASP A 116 -0.85 -16.33 0.07
CA ASP A 116 -1.70 -17.33 -0.59
C ASP A 116 -3.09 -16.77 -0.92
N VAL A 117 -3.48 -16.93 -2.15
CA VAL A 117 -4.68 -16.37 -2.72
C VAL A 117 -5.52 -17.43 -3.41
N GLU A 118 -6.62 -17.75 -2.81
CA GLU A 118 -7.87 -17.87 -3.57
C GLU A 118 -8.46 -16.46 -3.60
N ALA A 119 -8.36 -15.80 -4.74
CA ALA A 119 -8.27 -14.35 -4.87
C ALA A 119 -9.38 -13.49 -4.27
N ASP A 120 -10.54 -14.04 -3.97
CA ASP A 120 -11.71 -13.22 -3.61
C ASP A 120 -12.12 -13.28 -2.12
N SER A 121 -12.00 -14.44 -1.48
CA SER A 121 -12.39 -14.58 -0.07
C SER A 121 -11.29 -14.15 0.90
N VAL A 122 -10.04 -14.49 0.61
CA VAL A 122 -8.88 -14.13 1.45
C VAL A 122 -8.58 -12.64 1.38
N GLY A 123 -8.78 -12.03 0.21
CA GLY A 123 -8.62 -10.58 0.06
C GLY A 123 -9.63 -9.79 0.88
N ARG A 124 -10.89 -10.22 0.91
CA ARG A 124 -11.93 -9.61 1.76
C ARG A 124 -11.64 -9.82 3.25
N GLN A 125 -11.14 -10.99 3.63
CA GLN A 125 -10.73 -11.25 5.01
C GLN A 125 -9.56 -10.36 5.42
N TRP A 126 -8.55 -10.20 4.56
CA TRP A 126 -7.42 -9.31 4.81
C TRP A 126 -7.84 -7.85 4.93
N GLU A 127 -8.71 -7.37 4.05
CA GLU A 127 -9.26 -6.01 4.11
C GLU A 127 -10.07 -5.79 5.40
N SER A 128 -10.89 -6.75 5.78
CA SER A 128 -11.64 -6.73 7.04
C SER A 128 -10.71 -6.68 8.24
N LEU A 129 -9.64 -7.49 8.22
CA LEU A 129 -8.63 -7.54 9.27
C LEU A 129 -7.86 -6.21 9.39
N CYS A 130 -7.44 -5.63 8.27
CA CYS A 130 -6.79 -4.32 8.27
C CYS A 130 -7.72 -3.23 8.81
N ARG A 131 -8.99 -3.27 8.42
CA ARG A 131 -10.01 -2.32 8.90
C ARG A 131 -10.23 -2.47 10.40
N SER A 132 -10.32 -3.69 10.91
CA SER A 132 -10.42 -3.97 12.34
C SER A 132 -9.18 -3.47 13.09
N ALA A 133 -7.98 -3.78 12.60
CA ALA A 133 -6.74 -3.36 13.23
C ALA A 133 -6.62 -1.82 13.32
N VAL A 134 -7.04 -1.11 12.29
CA VAL A 134 -7.10 0.37 12.29
C VAL A 134 -8.15 0.86 13.28
N GLY A 135 -9.33 0.22 13.32
CA GLY A 135 -10.41 0.55 14.25
C GLY A 135 -10.03 0.39 15.73
N GLU A 136 -9.10 -0.52 16.04
CA GLU A 136 -8.62 -0.77 17.41
C GLU A 136 -7.53 0.21 17.87
N LEU A 137 -7.00 1.04 16.96
CA LEU A 137 -6.06 2.09 17.37
C LEU A 137 -6.77 3.13 18.27
N PRO A 138 -6.06 3.66 19.29
CA PRO A 138 -6.54 4.86 19.99
C PRO A 138 -6.86 5.96 18.99
N GLU A 139 -7.95 6.70 19.25
CA GLU A 139 -8.50 7.71 18.33
C GLU A 139 -7.45 8.69 17.82
N ASP A 140 -6.58 9.17 18.70
CA ASP A 140 -5.53 10.14 18.38
C ASP A 140 -4.41 9.55 17.49
N GLN A 141 -4.12 8.23 17.62
CA GLN A 141 -3.18 7.53 16.75
C GLN A 141 -3.80 7.19 15.40
N ARG A 142 -5.05 6.72 15.39
CA ARG A 142 -5.82 6.44 14.20
C ARG A 142 -5.91 7.68 13.32
N ARG A 143 -6.34 8.81 13.89
CA ARG A 143 -6.52 10.07 13.17
C ARG A 143 -5.25 10.55 12.49
N VAL A 144 -4.10 10.57 13.19
CA VAL A 144 -2.84 11.01 12.57
C VAL A 144 -2.34 10.04 11.50
N CYS A 145 -2.57 8.73 11.67
CA CYS A 145 -2.25 7.72 10.66
C CYS A 145 -3.12 7.88 9.41
N GLU A 146 -4.43 8.14 9.56
CA GLU A 146 -5.34 8.37 8.44
C GLU A 146 -4.99 9.64 7.66
N LEU A 147 -4.69 10.73 8.34
CA LEU A 147 -4.25 11.98 7.72
C LEU A 147 -2.95 11.80 6.92
N ALA A 148 -1.98 11.08 7.48
CA ALA A 148 -0.73 10.79 6.80
C ALA A 148 -0.92 9.85 5.61
N TYR A 149 -1.73 8.80 5.76
CA TYR A 149 -1.85 7.74 4.77
C TYR A 149 -2.79 8.09 3.62
N PHE A 150 -4.00 8.60 3.91
CA PHE A 150 -5.02 8.86 2.89
C PHE A 150 -5.03 10.31 2.39
N GLU A 151 -4.72 11.27 3.24
CA GLU A 151 -4.70 12.67 2.82
C GLU A 151 -3.28 13.13 2.42
N GLY A 152 -2.27 12.29 2.62
CA GLY A 152 -0.88 12.57 2.24
C GLY A 152 -0.27 13.77 2.96
N LEU A 153 -0.78 14.12 4.16
CA LEU A 153 -0.26 15.23 4.94
C LEU A 153 1.10 14.88 5.52
N THR A 154 2.02 15.83 5.49
CA THR A 154 3.27 15.77 6.25
C THR A 154 2.99 15.84 7.74
N HIS A 155 3.92 15.40 8.57
CA HIS A 155 3.78 15.52 10.03
C HIS A 155 3.57 16.96 10.49
N GLN A 156 4.14 17.93 9.77
CA GLN A 156 3.96 19.35 10.07
C GLN A 156 2.56 19.83 9.73
N GLU A 157 2.04 19.49 8.56
CA GLU A 157 0.66 19.82 8.18
C GLU A 157 -0.36 19.16 9.13
N ILE A 158 -0.08 17.93 9.60
CA ILE A 158 -0.90 17.26 10.61
C ILE A 158 -0.84 18.02 11.94
N ALA A 159 0.35 18.49 12.36
CA ALA A 159 0.52 19.24 13.59
C ALA A 159 -0.28 20.55 13.56
N GLU A 160 -0.21 21.27 12.46
CA GLU A 160 -0.97 22.51 12.23
C GLU A 160 -2.49 22.23 12.22
N ARG A 161 -2.93 21.23 11.43
CA ARG A 161 -4.35 20.90 11.26
C ARG A 161 -5.02 20.37 12.54
N THR A 162 -4.25 19.67 13.38
CA THR A 162 -4.76 19.09 14.63
C THR A 162 -4.42 19.91 15.86
N SER A 163 -3.74 21.07 15.70
CA SER A 163 -3.23 21.89 16.78
C SER A 163 -2.43 21.08 17.80
N THR A 164 -1.65 20.11 17.32
CA THR A 164 -0.87 19.16 18.13
C THR A 164 0.61 19.42 17.90
N PRO A 165 1.47 19.42 18.93
CA PRO A 165 2.91 19.58 18.75
C PRO A 165 3.51 18.55 17.79
N LEU A 166 4.41 18.98 16.90
CA LEU A 166 5.04 18.12 15.88
C LEU A 166 5.67 16.84 16.47
N GLY A 167 6.33 16.94 17.62
CA GLY A 167 6.90 15.79 18.33
C GLY A 167 5.84 14.78 18.77
N THR A 168 4.67 15.26 19.18
CA THR A 168 3.53 14.41 19.55
C THR A 168 2.95 13.70 18.32
N VAL A 169 2.80 14.42 17.19
CA VAL A 169 2.34 13.82 15.93
C VAL A 169 3.29 12.70 15.48
N LYS A 170 4.60 12.95 15.44
CA LYS A 170 5.62 11.94 15.09
C LYS A 170 5.51 10.71 16.00
N THR A 171 5.35 10.91 17.30
CA THR A 171 5.21 9.82 18.27
C THR A 171 3.92 9.04 18.04
N ARG A 172 2.78 9.71 17.82
CA ARG A 172 1.49 9.06 17.56
C ARG A 172 1.52 8.23 16.28
N VAL A 173 2.07 8.77 15.19
CA VAL A 173 2.23 8.01 13.93
C VAL A 173 3.10 6.77 14.16
N ARG A 174 4.28 6.92 14.80
CA ARG A 174 5.17 5.80 15.10
C ARG A 174 4.48 4.71 15.93
N LEU A 175 3.78 5.10 16.99
CA LEU A 175 3.07 4.14 17.86
C LEU A 175 1.91 3.48 17.15
N GLY A 176 1.16 4.22 16.33
CA GLY A 176 0.07 3.67 15.52
C GLY A 176 0.58 2.62 14.53
N LEU A 177 1.63 2.93 13.77
CA LEU A 177 2.24 1.98 12.83
C LEU A 177 2.83 0.75 13.53
N MET A 178 3.47 0.94 14.70
CA MET A 178 4.00 -0.17 15.49
C MET A 178 2.89 -1.13 15.94
N LYS A 179 1.78 -0.61 16.44
CA LYS A 179 0.62 -1.42 16.85
C LYS A 179 -0.02 -2.14 15.66
N LEU A 180 -0.19 -1.46 14.51
CA LEU A 180 -0.69 -2.09 13.29
C LEU A 180 0.23 -3.23 12.85
N ARG A 181 1.55 -3.00 12.86
CA ARG A 181 2.53 -4.04 12.52
C ARG A 181 2.43 -5.25 13.46
N GLU A 182 2.33 -5.02 14.76
CA GLU A 182 2.21 -6.10 15.74
C GLU A 182 0.92 -6.89 15.56
N ARG A 183 -0.20 -6.19 15.35
CA ARG A 183 -1.52 -6.80 15.17
C ARG A 183 -1.61 -7.62 13.90
N LEU A 184 -1.02 -7.14 12.82
CA LEU A 184 -1.04 -7.81 11.52
C LEU A 184 0.05 -8.89 11.37
N ARG A 185 1.05 -8.90 12.25
CA ARG A 185 2.18 -9.84 12.21
C ARG A 185 1.79 -11.32 12.12
N PRO A 186 0.78 -11.84 12.84
CA PRO A 186 0.37 -13.24 12.74
C PRO A 186 -0.14 -13.64 11.36
N TYR A 187 -0.56 -12.66 10.57
CA TYR A 187 -1.13 -12.85 9.23
C TYR A 187 -0.11 -12.58 8.12
N TRP A 188 1.10 -12.13 8.47
CA TRP A 188 2.23 -12.08 7.54
C TRP A 188 2.83 -13.47 7.49
N GLY A 189 2.60 -14.09 6.34
CA GLY A 189 2.89 -15.49 6.11
C GLY A 189 4.08 -16.03 6.88
N SER A 190 3.92 -17.21 7.39
CA SER A 190 4.93 -18.08 8.00
C SER A 190 6.02 -18.47 6.99
N GLY A 191 6.55 -17.50 6.26
CA GLY A 191 7.70 -17.59 5.38
C GLY A 191 8.96 -17.40 6.21
N SER A 192 9.38 -18.47 6.88
CA SER A 192 10.73 -18.76 7.35
C SER A 192 11.67 -17.57 7.57
N HIS A 193 11.73 -17.11 8.82
CA HIS A 193 12.99 -16.77 9.45
C HIS A 193 13.07 -17.61 10.72
N GLY A 194 13.59 -18.81 10.58
CA GLY A 194 14.24 -19.54 11.66
C GLY A 194 15.68 -19.01 11.77
N PRO A 195 16.29 -19.18 12.95
CA PRO A 195 17.57 -18.59 13.35
C PRO A 195 18.70 -19.00 12.46
#